data_25490535a4c2fe018073388c707397b9
#
_entry.id   25490535a4c2fe018073388c707397b9
#
_cell.length_a   1.000
_cell.length_b   1.000
_cell.length_c   1.000
_cell.angle_alpha   90.00
_cell.angle_beta   90.00
_cell.angle_gamma   90.00
#
_symmetry.space_group_name_H-M   'P 1'
#
loop_
_entity.id
_entity.type
_entity.pdbx_description
1 polymer ?
#
loop_
_entity_poly.entity_id
_entity_poly.type
_entity_poly.pdbx_seq_one_letter_code
_entity_poly.pdbx_strand_id
1 'polypeptide(L)'
;MRKLDNKFSWKNATFMARLSYHAYNGEDEFRKEFSKGSKGWKDISFFSNGGTECFVLTCPKNYIVVFRGTQPTSWEDIKADVQFHKQKKEYAVNSTGTKAIGKVHRGFKAALNDIWDVLLDHYKQNGQGKQLLVTGHSLGAALATLYADRIADMHSVCYTFGSPRVGNKELIDNMNFTCYRLRNNNDIVTRVPPEWIGYTHKSDALKYFNVDGIVHHGFSRGYMFGQWIKGTYRTLMRDKTWDAFADHSMGDYYKLCRRQLIKEEIEI
;
A
#
# COMPACT_ATOMS: atom_id res chain seq x y z
N MET A 1 -6.32 -16.63 -16.23
CA MET A 1 -5.64 -16.43 -14.93
C MET A 1 -6.43 -17.06 -13.79
N ARG A 2 -5.75 -17.63 -12.78
CA ARG A 2 -6.39 -18.15 -11.57
C ARG A 2 -6.98 -16.99 -10.76
N LYS A 3 -8.11 -17.21 -10.07
CA LYS A 3 -8.63 -16.27 -9.07
C LYS A 3 -7.59 -16.16 -7.96
N LEU A 4 -7.17 -14.95 -7.63
CA LEU A 4 -6.34 -14.67 -6.48
C LEU A 4 -7.23 -14.80 -5.23
N ASP A 5 -6.78 -15.51 -4.20
CA ASP A 5 -7.61 -15.79 -3.03
C ASP A 5 -7.52 -14.67 -1.98
N ASN A 6 -8.38 -14.74 -0.98
CA ASN A 6 -8.46 -13.74 0.09
C ASN A 6 -7.41 -13.98 1.18
N LYS A 7 -6.72 -15.13 1.15
CA LYS A 7 -5.71 -15.47 2.15
C LYS A 7 -4.37 -14.86 1.78
N PHE A 8 -3.60 -14.54 2.79
CA PHE A 8 -2.22 -14.13 2.56
C PHE A 8 -1.42 -15.25 1.90
N SER A 9 -0.67 -14.91 0.87
CA SER A 9 0.37 -15.77 0.31
C SER A 9 1.54 -14.91 -0.17
N TRP A 10 2.76 -15.43 -0.09
CA TRP A 10 3.93 -14.73 -0.63
C TRP A 10 3.86 -14.57 -2.14
N LYS A 11 3.19 -15.48 -2.83
CA LYS A 11 2.90 -15.35 -4.26
C LYS A 11 2.07 -14.12 -4.58
N ASN A 12 0.97 -13.90 -3.85
CA ASN A 12 0.13 -12.71 -4.02
C ASN A 12 0.89 -11.44 -3.59
N ALA A 13 1.55 -11.47 -2.43
CA ALA A 13 2.32 -10.34 -1.92
C ALA A 13 3.44 -9.92 -2.90
N THR A 14 4.16 -10.89 -3.47
CA THR A 14 5.22 -10.62 -4.47
C THR A 14 4.63 -10.03 -5.75
N PHE A 15 3.49 -10.53 -6.20
CA PHE A 15 2.83 -9.98 -7.40
C PHE A 15 2.33 -8.55 -7.15
N MET A 16 1.69 -8.28 -6.02
CA MET A 16 1.26 -6.92 -5.64
C MET A 16 2.45 -5.97 -5.45
N ALA A 17 3.56 -6.45 -4.88
CA ALA A 17 4.80 -5.69 -4.77
C ALA A 17 5.39 -5.35 -6.14
N ARG A 18 5.38 -6.31 -7.08
CA ARG A 18 5.83 -6.07 -8.46
C ARG A 18 4.97 -5.02 -9.18
N LEU A 19 3.65 -5.07 -9.03
CA LEU A 19 2.75 -4.06 -9.57
C LEU A 19 3.06 -2.68 -8.99
N SER A 20 3.17 -2.56 -7.66
CA SER A 20 3.48 -1.31 -6.98
C SER A 20 4.87 -0.76 -7.36
N TYR A 21 5.86 -1.63 -7.59
CA TYR A 21 7.20 -1.24 -8.04
C TYR A 21 7.17 -0.66 -9.46
N HIS A 22 6.53 -1.35 -10.40
CA HIS A 22 6.47 -0.89 -11.79
C HIS A 22 5.55 0.30 -12.01
N ALA A 23 4.62 0.58 -11.10
CA ALA A 23 3.78 1.78 -11.17
C ALA A 23 4.59 3.09 -11.14
N TYR A 24 5.81 3.08 -10.61
CA TYR A 24 6.71 4.24 -10.62
C TYR A 24 7.35 4.53 -11.99
N ASN A 25 7.34 3.58 -12.90
CA ASN A 25 8.03 3.70 -14.20
C ASN A 25 7.17 4.37 -15.30
N GLY A 26 5.94 4.80 -14.97
CA GLY A 26 5.01 5.40 -15.92
C GLY A 26 4.20 4.38 -16.72
N GLU A 27 3.25 4.89 -17.51
CA GLU A 27 2.23 4.07 -18.19
C GLU A 27 2.84 3.10 -19.21
N ASP A 28 3.71 3.59 -20.08
CA ASP A 28 4.25 2.78 -21.18
C ASP A 28 5.07 1.59 -20.69
N GLU A 29 5.95 1.81 -19.72
CA GLU A 29 6.77 0.72 -19.14
C GLU A 29 5.91 -0.23 -18.30
N PHE A 30 4.89 0.27 -17.59
CA PHE A 30 3.95 -0.58 -16.87
C PHE A 30 3.18 -1.49 -17.82
N ARG A 31 2.61 -0.95 -18.90
CA ARG A 31 1.93 -1.74 -19.93
C ARG A 31 2.86 -2.76 -20.57
N LYS A 32 4.04 -2.35 -21.00
CA LYS A 32 5.06 -3.23 -21.59
C LYS A 32 5.41 -4.39 -20.68
N GLU A 33 5.55 -4.15 -19.37
CA GLU A 33 5.90 -5.18 -18.39
C GLU A 33 4.79 -6.20 -18.18
N PHE A 34 3.54 -5.76 -18.08
CA PHE A 34 2.42 -6.63 -17.71
C PHE A 34 1.61 -7.17 -18.88
N SER A 35 1.78 -6.66 -20.12
CA SER A 35 1.13 -7.17 -21.32
C SER A 35 1.93 -8.26 -22.04
N LYS A 36 3.15 -8.58 -21.59
CA LYS A 36 4.05 -9.52 -22.26
C LYS A 36 3.55 -10.96 -22.22
N GLY A 37 3.62 -11.61 -23.39
CA GLY A 37 3.36 -13.05 -23.55
C GLY A 37 1.89 -13.44 -23.49
N SER A 38 1.61 -14.74 -23.67
CA SER A 38 0.24 -15.30 -23.69
C SER A 38 -0.50 -15.20 -22.34
N LYS A 39 0.23 -15.02 -21.24
CA LYS A 39 -0.32 -14.85 -19.88
C LYS A 39 -0.38 -13.38 -19.45
N GLY A 40 0.04 -12.44 -20.30
CA GLY A 40 -0.01 -11.00 -20.02
C GLY A 40 -1.44 -10.49 -19.82
N TRP A 41 -1.56 -9.37 -19.12
CA TRP A 41 -2.81 -8.67 -18.94
C TRP A 41 -3.13 -7.93 -20.23
N LYS A 42 -4.29 -8.20 -20.82
CA LYS A 42 -4.74 -7.56 -22.06
C LYS A 42 -5.51 -6.27 -21.81
N ASP A 43 -6.10 -6.19 -20.63
CA ASP A 43 -6.95 -5.08 -20.22
C ASP A 43 -6.28 -4.38 -19.03
N ILE A 44 -5.56 -3.29 -19.35
CA ILE A 44 -4.87 -2.41 -18.41
C ILE A 44 -5.34 -0.98 -18.71
N SER A 45 -6.03 -0.38 -17.75
CA SER A 45 -6.45 1.02 -17.79
C SER A 45 -5.51 1.86 -16.93
N PHE A 46 -5.25 3.10 -17.37
CA PHE A 46 -4.48 4.08 -16.61
C PHE A 46 -5.33 5.33 -16.37
N PHE A 47 -5.30 5.84 -15.17
CA PHE A 47 -6.01 7.04 -14.76
C PHE A 47 -5.04 8.00 -14.07
N SER A 48 -5.11 9.28 -14.43
CA SER A 48 -4.30 10.35 -13.85
C SER A 48 -5.12 11.62 -13.70
N ASN A 49 -5.21 12.15 -12.49
CA ASN A 49 -5.85 13.43 -12.21
C ASN A 49 -5.31 14.02 -10.91
N GLY A 50 -5.11 15.35 -10.84
CA GLY A 50 -4.69 16.05 -9.62
C GLY A 50 -3.35 15.57 -9.04
N GLY A 51 -2.48 14.96 -9.85
CA GLY A 51 -1.22 14.34 -9.38
C GLY A 51 -1.38 12.92 -8.81
N THR A 52 -2.60 12.39 -8.77
CA THR A 52 -2.87 11.00 -8.40
C THR A 52 -2.89 10.12 -9.64
N GLU A 53 -2.11 9.05 -9.63
CA GLU A 53 -2.01 8.08 -10.72
C GLU A 53 -2.40 6.68 -10.24
N CYS A 54 -3.14 5.96 -11.09
CA CYS A 54 -3.66 4.65 -10.79
C CYS A 54 -3.70 3.76 -12.04
N PHE A 55 -3.30 2.51 -11.89
CA PHE A 55 -3.46 1.46 -12.90
C PHE A 55 -4.57 0.50 -12.47
N VAL A 56 -5.35 0.05 -13.43
CA VAL A 56 -6.35 -1.00 -13.22
C VAL A 56 -6.09 -2.14 -14.20
N LEU A 57 -5.90 -3.34 -13.65
CA LEU A 57 -5.72 -4.55 -14.43
C LEU A 57 -6.97 -5.42 -14.29
N THR A 58 -7.59 -5.75 -15.40
CA THR A 58 -8.84 -6.52 -15.43
C THR A 58 -8.66 -7.86 -16.15
N CYS A 59 -9.25 -8.90 -15.59
CA CYS A 59 -9.42 -10.19 -16.23
C CYS A 59 -10.76 -10.81 -15.78
N PRO A 60 -11.21 -11.95 -16.33
CA PRO A 60 -12.51 -12.53 -15.98
C PRO A 60 -12.71 -12.79 -14.48
N LYS A 61 -11.65 -13.00 -13.72
CA LYS A 61 -11.74 -13.41 -12.30
C LYS A 61 -11.25 -12.35 -11.31
N ASN A 62 -10.47 -11.38 -11.76
CA ASN A 62 -9.83 -10.40 -10.87
C ASN A 62 -9.96 -8.99 -11.44
N TYR A 63 -10.10 -8.04 -10.54
CA TYR A 63 -10.02 -6.60 -10.76
C TYR A 63 -8.97 -6.05 -9.79
N ILE A 64 -7.86 -5.53 -10.31
CA ILE A 64 -6.73 -5.11 -9.49
C ILE A 64 -6.50 -3.63 -9.68
N VAL A 65 -6.48 -2.90 -8.58
CA VAL A 65 -6.23 -1.45 -8.55
C VAL A 65 -4.87 -1.18 -7.91
N VAL A 66 -4.02 -0.44 -8.61
CA VAL A 66 -2.63 -0.15 -8.20
C VAL A 66 -2.44 1.35 -8.13
N PHE A 67 -2.36 1.91 -6.94
CA PHE A 67 -2.06 3.32 -6.75
C PHE A 67 -0.54 3.54 -6.75
N ARG A 68 -0.09 4.46 -7.60
CA ARG A 68 1.29 4.96 -7.55
C ARG A 68 1.49 5.80 -6.31
N GLY A 69 2.64 5.64 -5.66
CA GLY A 69 3.09 6.58 -4.63
C GLY A 69 3.85 7.76 -5.23
N THR A 70 4.14 8.77 -4.42
CA THR A 70 5.12 9.79 -4.76
C THR A 70 6.53 9.20 -4.67
N GLN A 71 7.47 9.76 -5.46
CA GLN A 71 8.90 9.46 -5.33
C GLN A 71 9.54 10.61 -4.53
N PRO A 72 9.49 10.57 -3.20
CA PRO A 72 10.13 11.61 -2.43
C PRO A 72 11.65 11.49 -2.56
N THR A 73 12.29 12.58 -2.90
CA THR A 73 13.76 12.66 -2.94
C THR A 73 14.34 13.00 -1.57
N SER A 74 13.50 13.47 -0.65
CA SER A 74 13.90 13.86 0.70
C SER A 74 12.81 13.64 1.76
N TRP A 75 13.19 13.74 3.02
CA TRP A 75 12.24 13.76 4.16
C TRP A 75 11.31 14.96 4.13
N GLU A 76 11.81 16.07 3.64
CA GLU A 76 11.03 17.29 3.46
C GLU A 76 9.90 17.08 2.46
N ASP A 77 10.14 16.34 1.38
CA ASP A 77 9.10 15.99 0.40
C ASP A 77 8.01 15.13 1.02
N ILE A 78 8.38 14.09 1.79
CA ILE A 78 7.37 13.27 2.49
C ILE A 78 6.61 14.09 3.54
N LYS A 79 7.29 14.97 4.28
CA LYS A 79 6.62 15.86 5.22
C LYS A 79 5.67 16.82 4.53
N ALA A 80 6.05 17.35 3.36
CA ALA A 80 5.21 18.22 2.56
C ALA A 80 3.98 17.47 2.03
N ASP A 81 4.19 16.28 1.45
CA ASP A 81 3.12 15.44 0.90
C ASP A 81 2.13 14.94 1.95
N VAL A 82 2.64 14.55 3.12
CA VAL A 82 1.79 14.08 4.23
C VAL A 82 1.35 15.22 5.15
N GLN A 83 1.96 16.41 5.07
CA GLN A 83 1.64 17.63 5.85
C GLN A 83 1.23 17.34 7.29
N PHE A 84 2.08 16.67 8.07
CA PHE A 84 1.77 16.10 9.39
C PHE A 84 1.16 17.07 10.40
N HIS A 85 1.52 18.34 10.34
CA HIS A 85 1.22 19.29 11.39
C HIS A 85 0.00 20.19 11.11
N LYS A 86 -0.54 20.21 9.89
CA LYS A 86 -1.57 21.16 9.50
C LYS A 86 -2.89 20.53 9.03
N GLN A 87 -2.97 19.21 8.90
CA GLN A 87 -4.15 18.60 8.29
C GLN A 87 -5.15 18.18 9.35
N LYS A 88 -6.30 18.85 9.34
CA LYS A 88 -7.46 18.43 10.13
C LYS A 88 -7.95 17.07 9.61
N LYS A 89 -8.26 16.15 10.51
CA LYS A 89 -9.01 14.96 10.18
C LYS A 89 -10.38 15.36 9.67
N GLU A 90 -10.80 14.81 8.56
CA GLU A 90 -12.16 14.98 8.03
C GLU A 90 -12.92 13.67 8.14
N TYR A 91 -14.23 13.74 8.09
CA TYR A 91 -15.04 12.53 8.01
C TYR A 91 -14.82 11.84 6.67
N ALA A 92 -14.65 10.52 6.71
CA ALA A 92 -14.64 9.70 5.51
C ALA A 92 -15.99 9.77 4.79
N VAL A 93 -16.00 9.40 3.52
CA VAL A 93 -17.21 9.32 2.69
C VAL A 93 -17.23 7.96 2.05
N ASN A 94 -18.32 7.22 2.18
CA ASN A 94 -18.49 5.92 1.54
C ASN A 94 -18.84 6.06 0.04
N SER A 95 -19.01 4.93 -0.65
CA SER A 95 -19.33 4.87 -2.09
C SER A 95 -20.66 5.54 -2.47
N THR A 96 -21.59 5.70 -1.51
CA THR A 96 -22.89 6.38 -1.72
C THR A 96 -22.81 7.87 -1.44
N GLY A 97 -21.65 8.41 -1.06
CA GLY A 97 -21.49 9.83 -0.72
C GLY A 97 -21.93 10.20 0.70
N THR A 98 -22.37 9.21 1.50
CA THR A 98 -22.78 9.47 2.88
C THR A 98 -21.55 9.54 3.80
N LYS A 99 -21.68 10.33 4.87
CA LYS A 99 -20.63 10.50 5.87
C LYS A 99 -20.36 9.18 6.58
N ALA A 100 -19.18 8.64 6.41
CA ALA A 100 -18.74 7.45 7.14
C ALA A 100 -18.34 7.80 8.59
N ILE A 101 -18.30 6.78 9.42
CA ILE A 101 -17.88 6.90 10.82
C ILE A 101 -16.36 7.08 10.88
N GLY A 102 -15.89 8.04 11.69
CA GLY A 102 -14.46 8.28 11.93
C GLY A 102 -13.86 9.40 11.11
N LYS A 103 -12.56 9.61 11.27
CA LYS A 103 -11.82 10.74 10.67
C LYS A 103 -10.65 10.23 9.85
N VAL A 104 -10.52 10.76 8.64
CA VAL A 104 -9.48 10.45 7.66
C VAL A 104 -8.47 11.58 7.53
N HIS A 105 -7.27 11.29 7.09
CA HIS A 105 -6.28 12.29 6.72
C HIS A 105 -6.77 13.08 5.49
N ARG A 106 -6.87 14.42 5.63
CA ARG A 106 -7.47 15.29 4.60
C ARG A 106 -6.79 15.16 3.24
N GLY A 107 -5.45 15.16 3.20
CA GLY A 107 -4.70 15.10 1.94
C GLY A 107 -4.91 13.77 1.21
N PHE A 108 -4.93 12.64 1.92
CA PHE A 108 -5.21 11.34 1.29
C PHE A 108 -6.64 11.27 0.77
N LYS A 109 -7.61 11.84 1.51
CA LYS A 109 -8.99 11.94 1.04
C LYS A 109 -9.10 12.81 -0.20
N ALA A 110 -8.43 13.97 -0.23
CA ALA A 110 -8.43 14.86 -1.37
C ALA A 110 -7.83 14.18 -2.60
N ALA A 111 -6.64 13.58 -2.47
CA ALA A 111 -5.98 12.85 -3.55
C ALA A 111 -6.82 11.69 -4.11
N LEU A 112 -7.53 10.95 -3.23
CA LEU A 112 -8.45 9.92 -3.71
C LEU A 112 -9.68 10.53 -4.42
N ASN A 113 -10.19 11.66 -3.95
CA ASN A 113 -11.33 12.32 -4.57
C ASN A 113 -11.03 12.79 -6.01
N ASP A 114 -9.78 13.21 -6.29
CA ASP A 114 -9.38 13.65 -7.63
C ASP A 114 -9.61 12.58 -8.71
N ILE A 115 -9.56 11.30 -8.34
CA ILE A 115 -9.66 10.17 -9.26
C ILE A 115 -10.86 9.25 -8.97
N TRP A 116 -11.63 9.54 -7.92
CA TRP A 116 -12.67 8.65 -7.42
C TRP A 116 -13.75 8.32 -8.43
N ASP A 117 -14.34 9.32 -9.09
CA ASP A 117 -15.52 9.12 -9.93
C ASP A 117 -15.19 8.23 -11.15
N VAL A 118 -14.04 8.47 -11.77
CA VAL A 118 -13.61 7.66 -12.92
C VAL A 118 -13.29 6.22 -12.51
N LEU A 119 -12.71 6.01 -11.32
CA LEU A 119 -12.45 4.67 -10.80
C LEU A 119 -13.74 3.94 -10.39
N LEU A 120 -14.69 4.64 -9.78
CA LEU A 120 -15.99 4.08 -9.42
C LEU A 120 -16.78 3.64 -10.66
N ASP A 121 -16.82 4.47 -11.70
CA ASP A 121 -17.52 4.15 -12.94
C ASP A 121 -16.84 2.98 -13.66
N HIS A 122 -15.51 2.96 -13.70
CA HIS A 122 -14.78 1.83 -14.26
C HIS A 122 -15.02 0.54 -13.47
N TYR A 123 -15.08 0.60 -12.13
CA TYR A 123 -15.39 -0.56 -11.29
C TYR A 123 -16.81 -1.07 -11.52
N LYS A 124 -17.81 -0.20 -11.62
CA LYS A 124 -19.19 -0.58 -11.91
C LYS A 124 -19.33 -1.32 -13.24
N GLN A 125 -18.56 -0.91 -14.25
CA GLN A 125 -18.59 -1.52 -15.59
C GLN A 125 -17.79 -2.81 -15.68
N ASN A 126 -16.66 -2.91 -14.99
CA ASN A 126 -15.64 -3.93 -15.25
C ASN A 126 -15.27 -4.77 -14.02
N GLY A 127 -15.62 -4.33 -12.82
CA GLY A 127 -15.15 -4.93 -11.56
C GLY A 127 -16.15 -5.81 -10.85
N GLN A 128 -17.45 -5.58 -11.05
CA GLN A 128 -18.51 -6.31 -10.34
C GLN A 128 -18.42 -7.82 -10.56
N GLY A 129 -18.58 -8.59 -9.47
CA GLY A 129 -18.49 -10.04 -9.48
C GLY A 129 -17.07 -10.63 -9.59
N LYS A 130 -16.06 -9.78 -9.68
CA LYS A 130 -14.65 -10.21 -9.69
C LYS A 130 -14.01 -10.05 -8.31
N GLN A 131 -12.93 -10.78 -8.06
CA GLN A 131 -12.13 -10.57 -6.86
C GLN A 131 -11.41 -9.21 -6.95
N LEU A 132 -11.78 -8.29 -6.07
CA LEU A 132 -11.12 -6.98 -5.97
C LEU A 132 -9.83 -7.12 -5.15
N LEU A 133 -8.72 -6.71 -5.74
CA LEU A 133 -7.44 -6.55 -5.07
C LEU A 133 -6.97 -5.12 -5.23
N VAL A 134 -6.43 -4.55 -4.16
CA VAL A 134 -5.94 -3.17 -4.18
C VAL A 134 -4.52 -3.15 -3.62
N THR A 135 -3.65 -2.36 -4.23
CA THR A 135 -2.27 -2.26 -3.75
C THR A 135 -1.67 -0.89 -4.00
N GLY A 136 -0.60 -0.61 -3.29
CA GLY A 136 0.21 0.59 -3.44
C GLY A 136 1.36 0.63 -2.45
N HIS A 137 2.28 1.55 -2.69
CA HIS A 137 3.42 1.83 -1.84
C HIS A 137 3.39 3.29 -1.38
N SER A 138 3.83 3.57 -0.16
CA SER A 138 3.90 4.93 0.37
C SER A 138 2.54 5.64 0.36
N LEU A 139 2.43 6.83 -0.24
CA LEU A 139 1.15 7.51 -0.47
C LEU A 139 0.15 6.61 -1.22
N GLY A 140 0.59 5.87 -2.24
CA GLY A 140 -0.27 4.95 -2.97
C GLY A 140 -0.87 3.86 -2.08
N ALA A 141 -0.16 3.42 -1.02
CA ALA A 141 -0.69 2.48 -0.04
C ALA A 141 -1.79 3.09 0.85
N ALA A 142 -1.68 4.39 1.17
CA ALA A 142 -2.75 5.11 1.86
C ALA A 142 -4.00 5.22 0.97
N LEU A 143 -3.83 5.57 -0.31
CA LEU A 143 -4.92 5.64 -1.28
C LEU A 143 -5.57 4.27 -1.51
N ALA A 144 -4.77 3.20 -1.60
CA ALA A 144 -5.24 1.82 -1.70
C ALA A 144 -6.14 1.43 -0.51
N THR A 145 -5.72 1.80 0.71
CA THR A 145 -6.50 1.55 1.93
C THR A 145 -7.84 2.29 1.91
N LEU A 146 -7.82 3.57 1.54
CA LEU A 146 -9.03 4.39 1.49
C LEU A 146 -9.96 4.01 0.33
N TYR A 147 -9.41 3.58 -0.81
CA TYR A 147 -10.20 3.08 -1.93
C TYR A 147 -10.92 1.78 -1.57
N ALA A 148 -10.21 0.82 -0.95
CA ALA A 148 -10.81 -0.45 -0.52
C ALA A 148 -11.95 -0.24 0.49
N ASP A 149 -11.81 0.74 1.39
CA ASP A 149 -12.86 1.13 2.33
C ASP A 149 -14.06 1.77 1.62
N ARG A 150 -13.79 2.74 0.74
CA ARG A 150 -14.84 3.55 0.10
C ARG A 150 -15.64 2.76 -0.94
N ILE A 151 -15.02 1.78 -1.63
CA ILE A 151 -15.73 0.91 -2.58
C ILE A 151 -16.70 -0.04 -1.87
N ALA A 152 -16.50 -0.25 -0.57
CA ALA A 152 -17.35 -1.05 0.32
C ALA A 152 -17.56 -2.51 -0.14
N ASP A 153 -16.57 -3.09 -0.83
CA ASP A 153 -16.56 -4.52 -1.16
C ASP A 153 -15.86 -5.30 -0.04
N MET A 154 -16.66 -5.96 0.81
CA MET A 154 -16.17 -6.73 1.96
C MET A 154 -15.30 -7.93 1.58
N HIS A 155 -15.30 -8.34 0.32
CA HIS A 155 -14.42 -9.39 -0.18
C HIS A 155 -13.11 -8.84 -0.77
N SER A 156 -12.94 -7.53 -0.76
CA SER A 156 -11.70 -6.92 -1.26
C SER A 156 -10.50 -7.24 -0.37
N VAL A 157 -9.34 -7.34 -1.02
CA VAL A 157 -8.06 -7.60 -0.35
C VAL A 157 -7.07 -6.50 -0.70
N CYS A 158 -6.56 -5.84 0.30
CA CYS A 158 -5.58 -4.77 0.16
C CYS A 158 -4.19 -5.25 0.61
N TYR A 159 -3.20 -5.07 -0.25
CA TYR A 159 -1.78 -5.28 0.08
C TYR A 159 -1.09 -3.92 0.11
N THR A 160 -0.52 -3.54 1.24
CA THR A 160 0.15 -2.25 1.40
C THR A 160 1.63 -2.40 1.73
N PHE A 161 2.47 -1.61 1.09
CA PHE A 161 3.91 -1.57 1.29
C PHE A 161 4.32 -0.20 1.80
N GLY A 162 4.95 -0.13 2.98
CA GLY A 162 5.39 1.14 3.54
C GLY A 162 4.28 2.17 3.79
N SER A 163 3.05 1.73 4.08
CA SER A 163 1.89 2.60 4.21
C SER A 163 1.98 3.54 5.41
N PRO A 164 1.70 4.84 5.26
CA PRO A 164 1.41 5.72 6.39
C PRO A 164 0.05 5.39 7.02
N ARG A 165 -0.26 5.98 8.19
CA ARG A 165 -1.56 5.84 8.85
C ARG A 165 -2.59 6.74 8.19
N VAL A 166 -3.75 6.20 7.85
CA VAL A 166 -4.76 6.92 7.05
C VAL A 166 -5.82 7.64 7.87
N GLY A 167 -6.07 7.22 9.10
CA GLY A 167 -7.14 7.79 9.91
C GLY A 167 -7.10 7.41 11.39
N ASN A 168 -8.15 7.77 12.12
CA ASN A 168 -8.29 7.47 13.53
C ASN A 168 -8.81 6.04 13.75
N LYS A 169 -8.76 5.60 15.03
CA LYS A 169 -9.19 4.25 15.41
C LYS A 169 -10.64 3.98 15.01
N GLU A 170 -11.52 4.95 15.19
CA GLU A 170 -12.94 4.83 14.84
C GLU A 170 -13.14 4.54 13.34
N LEU A 171 -12.42 5.23 12.45
CA LEU A 171 -12.44 4.92 11.02
C LEU A 171 -11.93 3.51 10.75
N ILE A 172 -10.77 3.16 11.32
CA ILE A 172 -10.10 1.89 11.04
C ILE A 172 -10.91 0.69 11.51
N ASP A 173 -11.56 0.79 12.67
CA ASP A 173 -12.39 -0.29 13.22
C ASP A 173 -13.66 -0.55 12.39
N ASN A 174 -14.12 0.46 11.64
CA ASN A 174 -15.29 0.34 10.75
C ASN A 174 -14.94 -0.06 9.30
N MET A 175 -13.66 -0.19 8.97
CA MET A 175 -13.22 -0.67 7.66
C MET A 175 -13.47 -2.17 7.52
N ASN A 176 -14.28 -2.58 6.54
CA ASN A 176 -14.71 -3.97 6.35
C ASN A 176 -14.11 -4.59 5.08
N PHE A 177 -12.80 -4.75 5.06
CA PHE A 177 -12.05 -5.45 4.01
C PHE A 177 -10.79 -6.07 4.61
N THR A 178 -10.20 -7.05 3.93
CA THR A 178 -8.94 -7.69 4.40
C THR A 178 -7.72 -6.84 4.03
N CYS A 179 -6.87 -6.49 4.99
CA CYS A 179 -5.66 -5.72 4.77
C CYS A 179 -4.40 -6.45 5.24
N TYR A 180 -3.54 -6.78 4.29
CA TYR A 180 -2.20 -7.31 4.54
C TYR A 180 -1.18 -6.18 4.43
N ARG A 181 -0.62 -5.81 5.57
CA ARG A 181 0.32 -4.71 5.66
C ARG A 181 1.75 -5.23 5.75
N LEU A 182 2.60 -4.80 4.81
CA LEU A 182 4.01 -5.13 4.80
C LEU A 182 4.83 -3.91 5.26
N ARG A 183 5.73 -4.14 6.21
CA ARG A 183 6.61 -3.12 6.75
C ARG A 183 8.05 -3.61 6.74
N ASN A 184 8.94 -2.79 6.18
CA ASN A 184 10.37 -3.02 6.23
C ASN A 184 10.99 -2.28 7.42
N ASN A 185 11.67 -2.99 8.27
CA ASN A 185 12.52 -2.56 9.38
C ASN A 185 12.18 -1.17 9.97
N ASN A 186 13.02 -0.18 9.70
CA ASN A 186 12.92 1.18 10.22
C ASN A 186 12.12 2.14 9.34
N ASP A 187 11.46 1.66 8.29
CA ASP A 187 10.65 2.50 7.41
C ASP A 187 9.84 3.53 8.21
N ILE A 188 10.29 4.79 8.13
CA ILE A 188 9.75 5.91 8.92
C ILE A 188 8.34 6.29 8.46
N VAL A 189 8.02 6.09 7.16
CA VAL A 189 6.71 6.43 6.61
C VAL A 189 5.61 5.63 7.28
N THR A 190 5.91 4.41 7.71
CA THR A 190 4.95 3.58 8.44
C THR A 190 4.63 4.08 9.85
N ARG A 191 5.36 5.08 10.34
CA ARG A 191 5.18 5.65 11.68
C ARG A 191 4.40 6.96 11.67
N VAL A 192 4.06 7.46 10.49
CA VAL A 192 3.43 8.77 10.32
C VAL A 192 2.03 8.65 9.68
N PRO A 193 1.11 9.55 9.98
CA PRO A 193 1.12 10.45 11.14
C PRO A 193 1.22 9.68 12.45
N PRO A 194 1.78 10.28 13.53
CA PRO A 194 2.06 9.54 14.76
C PRO A 194 0.79 9.12 15.51
N GLU A 195 0.88 8.02 16.27
CA GLU A 195 -0.26 7.45 17.04
C GLU A 195 -0.77 8.40 18.12
N TRP A 196 0.13 9.17 18.75
CA TRP A 196 -0.24 10.08 19.84
C TRP A 196 -1.16 11.23 19.41
N ILE A 197 -1.24 11.54 18.09
CA ILE A 197 -2.27 12.44 17.56
C ILE A 197 -3.52 11.70 17.08
N GLY A 198 -3.65 10.42 17.46
CA GLY A 198 -4.84 9.58 17.27
C GLY A 198 -4.97 8.98 15.89
N TYR A 199 -3.88 8.76 15.15
CA TYR A 199 -3.89 7.96 13.93
C TYR A 199 -3.55 6.50 14.22
N THR A 200 -4.10 5.59 13.42
CA THR A 200 -3.77 4.17 13.51
C THR A 200 -3.79 3.50 12.13
N HIS A 201 -3.36 2.24 12.06
CA HIS A 201 -3.33 1.46 10.85
C HIS A 201 -4.50 0.49 10.73
N LYS A 202 -5.04 0.31 9.53
CA LYS A 202 -5.79 -0.90 9.17
C LYS A 202 -4.79 -2.01 8.89
N SER A 203 -4.93 -3.12 9.61
CA SER A 203 -4.06 -4.27 9.41
C SER A 203 -4.68 -5.52 10.02
N ASP A 204 -5.13 -6.44 9.20
CA ASP A 204 -5.59 -7.76 9.63
C ASP A 204 -4.39 -8.70 9.84
N ALA A 205 -3.31 -8.49 9.07
CA ALA A 205 -2.04 -9.14 9.29
C ALA A 205 -0.86 -8.23 8.92
N LEU A 206 0.04 -8.02 9.88
CA LEU A 206 1.31 -7.32 9.66
C LEU A 206 2.41 -8.33 9.35
N LYS A 207 3.10 -8.13 8.23
CA LYS A 207 4.35 -8.80 7.86
C LYS A 207 5.50 -7.82 8.04
N TYR A 208 6.26 -7.99 9.10
CA TYR A 208 7.39 -7.14 9.43
C TYR A 208 8.70 -7.82 9.03
N PHE A 209 9.45 -7.19 8.15
CA PHE A 209 10.82 -7.58 7.83
C PHE A 209 11.77 -6.90 8.80
N ASN A 210 12.57 -7.65 9.52
CA ASN A 210 13.61 -7.09 10.38
C ASN A 210 14.82 -6.61 9.53
N VAL A 211 15.82 -6.06 10.20
CA VAL A 211 17.06 -5.58 9.57
C VAL A 211 17.81 -6.66 8.74
N ASP A 212 17.57 -7.92 9.02
CA ASP A 212 18.15 -9.06 8.29
C ASP A 212 17.21 -9.58 7.17
N GLY A 213 16.05 -8.94 6.98
CA GLY A 213 15.02 -9.35 6.02
C GLY A 213 14.26 -10.60 6.43
N ILE A 214 14.29 -10.97 7.71
CA ILE A 214 13.53 -12.08 8.26
C ILE A 214 12.12 -11.59 8.62
N VAL A 215 11.11 -12.36 8.23
CA VAL A 215 9.70 -12.03 8.53
C VAL A 215 9.34 -12.42 9.94
N HIS A 216 8.69 -11.51 10.63
CA HIS A 216 8.13 -11.74 11.95
C HIS A 216 6.60 -11.57 11.93
N HIS A 217 5.93 -12.47 12.65
CA HIS A 217 4.49 -12.47 12.86
C HIS A 217 4.24 -12.21 14.37
N GLY A 218 3.92 -10.98 14.71
CA GLY A 218 3.74 -10.58 16.11
C GLY A 218 5.07 -10.36 16.86
N PHE A 219 5.23 -9.22 17.47
CA PHE A 219 6.43 -8.86 18.24
C PHE A 219 6.08 -7.81 19.28
N SER A 220 6.89 -7.82 20.36
CA SER A 220 6.77 -6.83 21.41
C SER A 220 7.32 -5.47 20.99
N ARG A 221 6.88 -4.40 21.66
CA ARG A 221 7.44 -3.06 21.48
C ARG A 221 8.96 -3.03 21.75
N GLY A 222 9.42 -3.82 22.74
CA GLY A 222 10.85 -3.95 23.06
C GLY A 222 11.66 -4.58 21.93
N TYR A 223 11.15 -5.61 21.27
CA TYR A 223 11.79 -6.21 20.10
C TYR A 223 11.94 -5.18 18.97
N MET A 224 10.90 -4.43 18.68
CA MET A 224 10.94 -3.38 17.64
C MET A 224 11.95 -2.28 17.96
N PHE A 225 12.06 -1.89 19.23
CA PHE A 225 13.04 -0.90 19.69
C PHE A 225 14.48 -1.43 19.50
N GLY A 226 14.74 -2.69 19.87
CA GLY A 226 16.03 -3.34 19.61
C GLY A 226 16.40 -3.40 18.12
N GLN A 227 15.44 -3.73 17.25
CA GLN A 227 15.65 -3.73 15.80
C GLN A 227 15.90 -2.30 15.26
N TRP A 228 15.23 -1.29 15.82
CA TRP A 228 15.47 0.11 15.46
C TRP A 228 16.89 0.53 15.80
N ILE A 229 17.42 0.23 17.00
CA ILE A 229 18.81 0.50 17.39
C ILE A 229 19.77 -0.20 16.43
N LYS A 230 19.56 -1.51 16.18
CA LYS A 230 20.41 -2.32 15.31
C LYS A 230 20.44 -1.78 13.86
N GLY A 231 19.29 -1.40 13.32
CA GLY A 231 19.17 -0.83 11.98
C GLY A 231 19.87 0.53 11.88
N THR A 232 19.60 1.44 12.83
CA THR A 232 20.23 2.75 12.88
C THR A 232 21.77 2.64 12.99
N TYR A 233 22.28 1.74 13.83
CA TYR A 233 23.70 1.48 13.96
C TYR A 233 24.32 0.98 12.64
N ARG A 234 23.65 0.02 11.96
CA ARG A 234 24.13 -0.49 10.67
C ARG A 234 24.19 0.60 9.58
N THR A 235 23.13 1.40 9.48
CA THR A 235 23.08 2.51 8.51
C THR A 235 24.19 3.53 8.76
N LEU A 236 24.38 3.92 10.02
CA LEU A 236 25.44 4.85 10.42
C LEU A 236 26.85 4.33 10.09
N MET A 237 27.07 3.00 10.32
CA MET A 237 28.39 2.40 10.07
C MET A 237 28.66 2.13 8.59
N ARG A 238 27.64 1.85 7.78
CA ARG A 238 27.79 1.49 6.38
C ARG A 238 27.86 2.71 5.47
N ASP A 239 26.96 3.68 5.67
CA ASP A 239 26.73 4.75 4.70
C ASP A 239 27.17 6.13 5.21
N LYS A 240 27.58 6.22 6.49
CA LYS A 240 27.97 7.47 7.18
C LYS A 240 26.93 8.61 7.07
N THR A 241 25.72 8.28 6.65
CA THR A 241 24.59 9.19 6.49
C THR A 241 23.38 8.64 7.24
N TRP A 242 22.61 9.53 7.83
CA TRP A 242 21.31 9.22 8.41
C TRP A 242 20.29 9.09 7.27
N ASP A 243 20.21 7.94 6.63
CA ASP A 243 19.15 7.70 5.67
C ASP A 243 17.93 7.08 6.37
N ALA A 244 17.06 7.95 6.88
CA ALA A 244 15.78 7.55 7.50
C ALA A 244 14.82 6.91 6.50
N PHE A 245 15.18 6.86 5.23
CA PHE A 245 14.38 6.38 4.12
C PHE A 245 14.94 5.13 3.43
N ALA A 246 16.14 4.67 3.80
CA ALA A 246 16.74 3.48 3.18
C ALA A 246 15.78 2.29 3.19
N ASP A 247 15.00 2.12 4.26
CA ASP A 247 14.04 1.04 4.41
C ASP A 247 12.69 1.29 3.71
N HIS A 248 12.47 2.49 3.13
CA HIS A 248 11.21 2.86 2.45
C HIS A 248 11.22 2.54 0.95
N SER A 249 12.29 2.00 0.41
CA SER A 249 12.39 1.67 -1.02
C SER A 249 11.38 0.60 -1.43
N MET A 250 10.54 0.88 -2.44
CA MET A 250 9.64 -0.14 -3.01
C MET A 250 10.42 -1.29 -3.65
N GLY A 251 11.61 -1.01 -4.19
CA GLY A 251 12.51 -2.04 -4.72
C GLY A 251 12.93 -3.05 -3.65
N ASP A 252 13.16 -2.60 -2.42
CA ASP A 252 13.53 -3.48 -1.32
C ASP A 252 12.33 -4.26 -0.79
N TYR A 253 11.14 -3.68 -0.70
CA TYR A 253 9.90 -4.41 -0.44
C TYR A 253 9.69 -5.54 -1.44
N TYR A 254 9.87 -5.27 -2.73
CA TYR A 254 9.72 -6.28 -3.78
C TYR A 254 10.77 -7.40 -3.66
N LYS A 255 12.05 -7.07 -3.44
CA LYS A 255 13.12 -8.06 -3.21
C LYS A 255 12.83 -8.93 -1.98
N LEU A 256 12.37 -8.33 -0.88
CA LEU A 256 12.04 -9.04 0.35
C LEU A 256 10.89 -10.02 0.14
N CYS A 257 9.80 -9.58 -0.50
CA CYS A 257 8.68 -10.47 -0.85
C CYS A 257 9.13 -11.64 -1.74
N ARG A 258 9.94 -11.36 -2.76
CA ARG A 258 10.47 -12.37 -3.66
C ARG A 258 11.36 -13.41 -2.94
N ARG A 259 12.17 -12.98 -1.99
CA ARG A 259 12.97 -13.90 -1.15
C ARG A 259 12.09 -14.84 -0.34
N GLN A 260 10.97 -14.36 0.23
CA GLN A 260 10.05 -15.22 0.98
C GLN A 260 9.33 -16.22 0.07
N LEU A 261 8.92 -15.79 -1.14
CA LEU A 261 8.31 -16.68 -2.12
C LEU A 261 9.26 -17.82 -2.51
N ILE A 262 10.54 -17.51 -2.78
CA ILE A 262 11.55 -18.51 -3.13
C ILE A 262 11.76 -19.50 -1.97
N LYS A 263 11.79 -19.02 -0.72
CA LYS A 263 11.90 -19.91 0.45
C LYS A 263 10.70 -20.85 0.57
N GLU A 264 9.47 -20.30 0.42
CA GLU A 264 8.24 -21.10 0.45
C GLU A 264 8.23 -22.19 -0.65
N GLU A 265 8.76 -21.89 -1.84
CA GLU A 265 8.86 -22.86 -2.97
C GLU A 265 9.95 -23.93 -2.79
N ILE A 266 10.96 -23.68 -1.95
CA ILE A 266 12.04 -24.65 -1.66
C ILE A 266 11.65 -25.60 -0.50
N GLU A 267 10.80 -25.11 0.42
CA GLU A 267 10.36 -25.88 1.60
C GLU A 267 9.20 -26.86 1.29
N ILE A 268 8.67 -26.86 0.05
CA ILE A 268 7.67 -27.80 -0.48
C ILE A 268 8.35 -28.90 -1.30
#